data_4c45c940039cd68f7530d473130c6a37
#
_entry.id   4c45c940039cd68f7530d473130c6a37
#
_cell.length_a   1.000
_cell.length_b   1.000
_cell.length_c   1.000
_cell.angle_alpha   90.00
_cell.angle_beta   90.00
_cell.angle_gamma   90.00
#
_symmetry.space_group_name_H-M   'P 1'
#
loop_
_entity.id
_entity.type
_entity.pdbx_description
1 polymer ?
#
loop_
_entity_poly.entity_id
_entity_poly.type
_entity_poly.pdbx_seq_one_letter_code
_entity_poly.pdbx_strand_id
1 'polypeptide(L)'
;MLVIIPIGAKSDESNLELLSSAIVSLGNVGEHSVKLVSVPSLLEQAEKAAEKLRSVCADVTCVSTEDEFSGGWFIGCNRMWRWTVLHLDSEENTSPWLWMEPDCCPVKAGWLDTLANAYQASGKPFMGHVRLTKWKNPDGSTFTKDGDNMLLGNAVYPPMLSRDQNIAPLLTDLGYPDPRSHAPDPWDVYLRWLMFRRGVANSMLLRDHWKTQKYARKEKGQIVFQSCDDEDEIGVIESEAVLIHGCKDGSLHRIIIGVAEEPKKMATPPAPAPAPAPAPVVKSAPRPIQEVQSLPALPLDERHTKYQKVLQYVLSSGNVRLSNVVADTKVSKKDVMAILPKLGYRIKSAGWIDKK
;
A
#
# COMPACT_ATOMS: atom_id res chain seq x y z
N MET A 1 17.79 8.61 7.72
CA MET A 1 16.69 7.84 7.07
C MET A 1 16.97 7.75 5.58
N LEU A 2 16.71 6.61 4.96
CA LEU A 2 16.79 6.46 3.51
C LEU A 2 15.39 6.65 2.90
N VAL A 3 15.26 7.45 1.87
CA VAL A 3 14.01 7.58 1.08
C VAL A 3 14.12 6.71 -0.16
N ILE A 4 13.14 5.85 -0.39
CA ILE A 4 13.02 5.04 -1.60
C ILE A 4 11.90 5.61 -2.46
N ILE A 5 12.24 5.97 -3.69
CA ILE A 5 11.27 6.44 -4.69
C ILE A 5 11.17 5.37 -5.79
N PRO A 6 10.10 4.55 -5.80
CA PRO A 6 9.89 3.54 -6.82
C PRO A 6 9.38 4.17 -8.12
N ILE A 7 9.85 3.69 -9.27
CA ILE A 7 9.46 4.17 -10.60
C ILE A 7 9.17 2.93 -11.45
N GLY A 8 7.91 2.49 -11.43
CA GLY A 8 7.50 1.21 -12.03
C GLY A 8 6.64 1.33 -13.28
N ALA A 9 6.11 2.51 -13.58
CA ALA A 9 5.20 2.72 -14.69
C ALA A 9 5.48 4.05 -15.41
N LYS A 10 5.19 4.10 -16.70
CA LYS A 10 5.33 5.33 -17.50
C LYS A 10 4.47 6.49 -16.95
N SER A 11 3.37 6.19 -16.28
CA SER A 11 2.56 7.19 -15.57
C SER A 11 3.30 7.89 -14.43
N ASP A 12 4.37 7.29 -13.92
CA ASP A 12 5.14 7.84 -12.80
C ASP A 12 6.08 8.97 -13.25
N GLU A 13 6.39 9.05 -14.54
CA GLU A 13 7.35 10.02 -15.10
C GLU A 13 6.97 11.47 -14.78
N SER A 14 5.71 11.84 -15.04
CA SER A 14 5.22 13.22 -14.76
C SER A 14 5.16 13.51 -13.27
N ASN A 15 4.78 12.54 -12.45
CA ASN A 15 4.73 12.69 -11.01
C ASN A 15 6.13 12.78 -10.41
N LEU A 16 7.09 12.01 -10.91
CA LEU A 16 8.49 12.05 -10.50
C LEU A 16 9.12 13.44 -10.76
N GLU A 17 8.84 14.04 -11.91
CA GLU A 17 9.31 15.38 -12.26
C GLU A 17 8.74 16.43 -11.29
N LEU A 18 7.46 16.34 -10.96
CA LEU A 18 6.79 17.23 -10.01
C LEU A 18 7.28 16.99 -8.58
N LEU A 19 7.41 15.73 -8.16
CA LEU A 19 7.92 15.37 -6.84
C LEU A 19 9.33 15.90 -6.63
N SER A 20 10.24 15.64 -7.57
CA SER A 20 11.62 16.12 -7.47
C SER A 20 11.69 17.65 -7.41
N SER A 21 10.84 18.34 -8.17
CA SER A 21 10.72 19.80 -8.11
C SER A 21 10.19 20.30 -6.76
N ALA A 22 9.21 19.63 -6.20
CA ALA A 22 8.65 19.97 -4.88
C ALA A 22 9.70 19.78 -3.77
N ILE A 23 10.45 18.67 -3.79
CA ILE A 23 11.56 18.44 -2.84
C ILE A 23 12.59 19.56 -2.95
N VAL A 24 13.02 19.90 -4.16
CA VAL A 24 14.01 20.99 -4.39
C VAL A 24 13.48 22.33 -3.90
N SER A 25 12.21 22.65 -4.14
CA SER A 25 11.62 23.92 -3.72
C SER A 25 11.53 24.07 -2.19
N LEU A 26 11.45 22.96 -1.46
CA LEU A 26 11.44 22.95 0.01
C LEU A 26 12.84 23.02 0.62
N GLY A 27 13.88 22.86 -0.19
CA GLY A 27 15.28 23.02 0.20
C GLY A 27 15.92 21.75 0.77
N ASN A 28 17.00 21.95 1.53
CA ASN A 28 17.81 20.85 2.05
C ASN A 28 16.99 19.79 2.81
N VAL A 29 17.20 18.53 2.48
CA VAL A 29 16.57 17.37 3.13
C VAL A 29 17.38 16.81 4.31
N GLY A 30 18.39 17.53 4.80
CA GLY A 30 19.23 17.12 5.93
C GLY A 30 20.26 16.05 5.57
N GLU A 31 20.66 15.26 6.57
CA GLU A 31 21.60 14.15 6.41
C GLU A 31 20.91 12.85 5.98
N HIS A 32 19.93 12.96 5.10
CA HIS A 32 19.17 11.81 4.61
C HIS A 32 19.58 11.47 3.19
N SER A 33 19.44 10.19 2.83
CA SER A 33 19.77 9.66 1.51
C SER A 33 18.49 9.42 0.71
N VAL A 34 18.59 9.55 -0.61
CA VAL A 34 17.50 9.24 -1.55
C VAL A 34 17.98 8.17 -2.53
N LYS A 35 17.23 7.09 -2.67
CA LYS A 35 17.46 6.05 -3.67
C LYS A 35 16.24 5.95 -4.59
N LEU A 36 16.47 6.21 -5.87
CA LEU A 36 15.47 5.98 -6.91
C LEU A 36 15.61 4.54 -7.39
N VAL A 37 14.53 3.79 -7.34
CA VAL A 37 14.46 2.39 -7.81
C VAL A 37 13.58 2.37 -9.04
N SER A 38 14.15 2.12 -10.21
CA SER A 38 13.40 2.16 -11.47
C SER A 38 13.41 0.82 -12.19
N VAL A 39 12.38 0.58 -13.00
CA VAL A 39 12.46 -0.44 -14.03
C VAL A 39 13.43 0.01 -15.14
N PRO A 40 14.02 -0.93 -15.90
CA PRO A 40 15.06 -0.58 -16.91
C PRO A 40 14.60 0.49 -17.91
N SER A 41 13.36 0.42 -18.38
CA SER A 41 12.83 1.38 -19.36
C SER A 41 12.66 2.82 -18.84
N LEU A 42 12.72 3.04 -17.52
CA LEU A 42 12.54 4.34 -16.88
C LEU A 42 13.84 4.84 -16.16
N LEU A 43 14.97 4.16 -16.38
CA LEU A 43 16.22 4.51 -15.70
C LEU A 43 16.69 5.94 -16.06
N GLU A 44 16.58 6.34 -17.33
CA GLU A 44 16.95 7.68 -17.76
C GLU A 44 16.15 8.77 -17.04
N GLN A 45 14.86 8.56 -16.82
CA GLN A 45 13.97 9.48 -16.09
C GLN A 45 14.35 9.52 -14.60
N ALA A 46 14.69 8.39 -14.02
CA ALA A 46 15.19 8.31 -12.65
C ALA A 46 16.52 9.08 -12.48
N GLU A 47 17.44 8.94 -13.41
CA GLU A 47 18.72 9.66 -13.39
C GLU A 47 18.54 11.17 -13.51
N LYS A 48 17.63 11.64 -14.39
CA LYS A 48 17.29 13.07 -14.48
C LYS A 48 16.72 13.63 -13.18
N ALA A 49 15.85 12.85 -12.52
CA ALA A 49 15.31 13.25 -11.22
C ALA A 49 16.39 13.24 -10.12
N ALA A 50 17.29 12.25 -10.14
CA ALA A 50 18.41 12.17 -9.21
C ALA A 50 19.35 13.37 -9.34
N GLU A 51 19.70 13.75 -10.57
CA GLU A 51 20.53 14.93 -10.83
C GLU A 51 19.92 16.20 -10.21
N LYS A 52 18.62 16.38 -10.37
CA LYS A 52 17.89 17.49 -9.76
C LYS A 52 17.93 17.45 -8.24
N LEU A 53 17.71 16.26 -7.63
CA LEU A 53 17.69 16.07 -6.19
C LEU A 53 19.06 16.27 -5.54
N ARG A 54 20.18 16.04 -6.23
CA ARG A 54 21.54 16.30 -5.72
C ARG A 54 21.79 17.78 -5.34
N SER A 55 20.96 18.69 -5.81
CA SER A 55 21.05 20.11 -5.40
C SER A 55 20.62 20.36 -3.94
N VAL A 56 19.86 19.44 -3.34
CA VAL A 56 19.30 19.58 -1.99
C VAL A 56 19.52 18.34 -1.10
N CYS A 57 20.08 17.28 -1.66
CA CYS A 57 20.36 16.02 -0.96
C CYS A 57 21.79 15.58 -1.28
N ALA A 58 22.59 15.33 -0.25
CA ALA A 58 24.02 14.99 -0.39
C ALA A 58 24.24 13.60 -0.98
N ASP A 59 23.33 12.65 -0.72
CA ASP A 59 23.45 11.27 -1.18
C ASP A 59 22.21 10.86 -1.97
N VAL A 60 22.33 10.85 -3.30
CA VAL A 60 21.29 10.44 -4.23
C VAL A 60 21.82 9.37 -5.18
N THR A 61 21.22 8.19 -5.11
CA THR A 61 21.57 7.04 -5.97
C THR A 61 20.39 6.62 -6.82
N CYS A 62 20.70 6.05 -8.00
CA CYS A 62 19.74 5.38 -8.87
C CYS A 62 20.13 3.92 -9.01
N VAL A 63 19.16 3.04 -8.94
CA VAL A 63 19.33 1.63 -9.22
C VAL A 63 18.23 1.15 -10.15
N SER A 64 18.60 0.28 -11.09
CA SER A 64 17.64 -0.37 -11.98
C SER A 64 17.31 -1.75 -11.45
N THR A 65 16.04 -2.10 -11.50
CA THR A 65 15.64 -3.50 -11.34
C THR A 65 16.10 -4.33 -12.55
N GLU A 66 16.16 -5.65 -12.40
CA GLU A 66 16.53 -6.55 -13.49
C GLU A 66 15.41 -6.69 -14.53
N ASP A 67 14.16 -6.54 -14.10
CA ASP A 67 12.95 -6.77 -14.88
C ASP A 67 12.04 -5.54 -14.95
N GLU A 68 11.23 -5.46 -15.99
CA GLU A 68 10.17 -4.44 -16.18
C GLU A 68 8.96 -4.62 -15.27
N PHE A 69 8.94 -5.62 -14.42
CA PHE A 69 7.84 -5.95 -13.51
C PHE A 69 6.45 -5.86 -14.14
N SER A 70 6.29 -6.49 -15.30
CA SER A 70 5.01 -6.60 -15.98
C SER A 70 3.93 -7.21 -15.08
N GLY A 71 2.68 -6.83 -15.27
CA GLY A 71 1.55 -7.40 -14.54
C GLY A 71 0.55 -6.38 -14.02
N GLY A 72 0.76 -5.11 -14.32
CA GLY A 72 -0.17 -4.03 -13.95
C GLY A 72 -0.09 -3.65 -12.47
N TRP A 73 -1.06 -2.88 -12.02
CA TRP A 73 -1.09 -2.27 -10.70
C TRP A 73 -0.79 -3.32 -9.62
N PHE A 74 -1.18 -3.68 -8.68
CA PHE A 74 -0.62 -4.33 -7.49
C PHE A 74 0.49 -5.39 -7.74
N ILE A 75 0.49 -6.14 -8.86
CA ILE A 75 1.52 -7.16 -9.14
C ILE A 75 2.89 -6.51 -9.38
N GLY A 76 2.94 -5.49 -10.23
CA GLY A 76 4.15 -4.73 -10.49
C GLY A 76 4.67 -4.03 -9.23
N CYS A 77 3.77 -3.40 -8.46
CA CYS A 77 4.10 -2.76 -7.19
C CYS A 77 4.65 -3.76 -6.16
N ASN A 78 4.04 -4.95 -6.04
CA ASN A 78 4.51 -6.00 -5.15
C ASN A 78 5.92 -6.48 -5.51
N ARG A 79 6.21 -6.65 -6.80
CA ARG A 79 7.53 -7.05 -7.31
C ARG A 79 8.58 -5.98 -7.04
N MET A 80 8.25 -4.73 -7.32
CA MET A 80 9.13 -3.58 -7.06
C MET A 80 9.45 -3.46 -5.56
N TRP A 81 8.43 -3.51 -4.71
CA TRP A 81 8.62 -3.44 -3.27
C TRP A 81 9.45 -4.62 -2.75
N ARG A 82 9.14 -5.85 -3.15
CA ARG A 82 9.91 -7.05 -2.80
C ARG A 82 11.37 -6.94 -3.23
N TRP A 83 11.59 -6.58 -4.50
CA TRP A 83 12.94 -6.40 -5.03
C TRP A 83 13.72 -5.37 -4.19
N THR A 84 13.09 -4.25 -3.88
CA THR A 84 13.69 -3.19 -3.05
C THR A 84 14.07 -3.70 -1.67
N VAL A 85 13.19 -4.43 -0.99
CA VAL A 85 13.50 -5.02 0.33
C VAL A 85 14.72 -5.92 0.25
N LEU A 86 14.77 -6.83 -0.72
CA LEU A 86 15.88 -7.76 -0.90
C LEU A 86 17.18 -7.03 -1.28
N HIS A 87 17.09 -6.03 -2.12
CA HIS A 87 18.22 -5.21 -2.54
C HIS A 87 18.83 -4.43 -1.37
N LEU A 88 18.01 -3.75 -0.58
CA LEU A 88 18.46 -3.03 0.62
C LEU A 88 19.13 -3.96 1.63
N ASP A 89 18.62 -5.15 1.79
CA ASP A 89 19.20 -6.13 2.72
C ASP A 89 20.50 -6.74 2.17
N SER A 90 20.66 -6.84 0.84
CA SER A 90 21.91 -7.25 0.19
C SER A 90 23.01 -6.19 0.29
N GLU A 91 22.64 -4.91 0.35
CA GLU A 91 23.52 -3.78 0.61
C GLU A 91 23.80 -3.57 2.12
N GLU A 92 23.28 -4.44 2.99
CA GLU A 92 23.40 -4.34 4.45
C GLU A 92 22.88 -2.99 5.01
N ASN A 93 21.83 -2.45 4.40
CA ASN A 93 21.24 -1.20 4.87
C ASN A 93 20.78 -1.30 6.32
N THR A 94 21.39 -0.50 7.20
CA THR A 94 21.06 -0.42 8.62
C THR A 94 20.15 0.74 8.98
N SER A 95 19.80 1.58 8.02
CA SER A 95 18.93 2.73 8.23
C SER A 95 17.46 2.37 7.99
N PRO A 96 16.53 2.91 8.80
CA PRO A 96 15.12 2.85 8.45
C PRO A 96 14.88 3.56 7.12
N TRP A 97 13.89 3.08 6.37
CA TRP A 97 13.61 3.61 5.04
C TRP A 97 12.14 3.95 4.84
N LEU A 98 11.91 5.06 4.15
CA LEU A 98 10.61 5.55 3.75
C LEU A 98 10.32 5.09 2.31
N TRP A 99 9.24 4.33 2.10
CA TRP A 99 8.69 4.11 0.77
C TRP A 99 7.84 5.31 0.38
N MET A 100 8.19 5.95 -0.72
CA MET A 100 7.55 7.19 -1.17
C MET A 100 7.25 7.11 -2.66
N GLU A 101 6.01 6.81 -3.01
CA GLU A 101 5.57 6.73 -4.40
C GLU A 101 5.65 8.10 -5.10
N PRO A 102 5.82 8.14 -6.44
CA PRO A 102 6.00 9.40 -7.17
C PRO A 102 4.86 10.40 -7.04
N ASP A 103 3.64 9.95 -6.73
CA ASP A 103 2.48 10.80 -6.45
C ASP A 103 2.38 11.27 -4.98
N CYS A 104 3.44 11.08 -4.19
CA CYS A 104 3.61 11.74 -2.91
C CYS A 104 4.05 13.20 -3.10
N CYS A 105 3.66 14.06 -2.18
CA CYS A 105 4.09 15.45 -2.13
C CYS A 105 4.51 15.85 -0.72
N PRO A 106 5.78 16.20 -0.48
CA PRO A 106 6.17 16.86 0.76
C PRO A 106 5.59 18.29 0.77
N VAL A 107 5.10 18.73 1.93
CA VAL A 107 4.34 20.00 2.02
C VAL A 107 5.00 21.04 2.94
N LYS A 108 6.11 20.71 3.57
CA LYS A 108 6.84 21.60 4.48
C LYS A 108 8.34 21.40 4.38
N ALA A 109 9.10 22.49 4.55
CA ALA A 109 10.54 22.39 4.76
C ALA A 109 10.85 21.55 6.01
N GLY A 110 11.97 20.83 6.02
CA GLY A 110 12.36 19.95 7.11
C GLY A 110 11.44 18.72 7.32
N TRP A 111 10.63 18.39 6.31
CA TRP A 111 9.66 17.30 6.38
C TRP A 111 10.30 15.94 6.73
N LEU A 112 11.48 15.68 6.18
CA LEU A 112 12.14 14.39 6.36
C LEU A 112 12.78 14.25 7.75
N ASP A 113 13.36 15.33 8.28
CA ASP A 113 13.82 15.37 9.68
C ASP A 113 12.65 15.17 10.65
N THR A 114 11.51 15.81 10.35
CA THR A 114 10.29 15.67 11.17
C THR A 114 9.82 14.21 11.18
N LEU A 115 9.80 13.55 10.03
CA LEU A 115 9.43 12.13 9.95
C LEU A 115 10.45 11.22 10.65
N ALA A 116 11.75 11.46 10.46
CA ALA A 116 12.82 10.68 11.06
C ALA A 116 12.77 10.75 12.59
N ASN A 117 12.59 11.96 13.13
CA ASN A 117 12.47 12.18 14.58
C ASN A 117 11.21 11.51 15.15
N ALA A 118 10.07 11.63 14.47
CA ALA A 118 8.84 10.98 14.90
C ALA A 118 8.94 9.45 14.84
N TYR A 119 9.57 8.89 13.81
CA TYR A 119 9.82 7.46 13.72
C TYR A 119 10.69 6.98 14.90
N GLN A 120 11.80 7.64 15.17
CA GLN A 120 12.68 7.32 16.29
C GLN A 120 11.95 7.40 17.62
N ALA A 121 11.21 8.49 17.84
CA ALA A 121 10.44 8.70 19.06
C ALA A 121 9.33 7.66 19.27
N SER A 122 8.78 7.10 18.20
CA SER A 122 7.72 6.10 18.27
C SER A 122 8.18 4.79 18.90
N GLY A 123 9.44 4.43 18.76
CA GLY A 123 10.01 3.15 19.16
C GLY A 123 9.38 1.94 18.47
N LYS A 124 8.63 2.17 17.37
CA LYS A 124 7.97 1.11 16.60
C LYS A 124 8.71 0.85 15.29
N PRO A 125 8.74 -0.42 14.82
CA PRO A 125 9.42 -0.75 13.57
C PRO A 125 8.72 -0.21 12.31
N PHE A 126 7.43 0.09 12.38
CA PHE A 126 6.66 0.63 11.26
C PHE A 126 5.96 1.92 11.67
N MET A 127 5.92 2.91 10.78
CA MET A 127 5.21 4.17 11.01
C MET A 127 4.61 4.70 9.71
N GLY A 128 3.35 5.08 9.75
CA GLY A 128 2.67 5.70 8.60
C GLY A 128 1.21 5.99 8.89
N HIS A 129 0.46 6.30 7.85
CA HIS A 129 -0.98 6.46 7.97
C HIS A 129 -1.65 5.11 8.15
N VAL A 130 -2.35 4.95 9.26
CA VAL A 130 -3.16 3.75 9.54
C VAL A 130 -4.60 4.01 9.13
N ARG A 131 -5.04 3.27 8.12
CA ARG A 131 -6.46 3.26 7.73
C ARG A 131 -7.23 2.32 8.63
N LEU A 132 -8.24 2.87 9.30
CA LEU A 132 -9.19 2.08 10.09
C LEU A 132 -10.28 1.53 9.16
N THR A 133 -10.39 0.22 9.07
CA THR A 133 -11.49 -0.39 8.32
C THR A 133 -12.78 -0.30 9.13
N LYS A 134 -13.72 0.47 8.64
CA LYS A 134 -15.06 0.60 9.24
C LYS A 134 -15.99 -0.45 8.64
N TRP A 135 -16.59 -1.25 9.47
CA TRP A 135 -17.62 -2.21 9.11
C TRP A 135 -19.00 -1.64 9.44
N LYS A 136 -20.00 -1.97 8.64
CA LYS A 136 -21.39 -1.60 8.92
C LYS A 136 -22.13 -2.79 9.53
N ASN A 137 -22.80 -2.55 10.64
CA ASN A 137 -23.78 -3.48 11.18
C ASN A 137 -25.08 -3.46 10.34
N PRO A 138 -25.94 -4.48 10.47
CA PRO A 138 -27.24 -4.48 9.80
C PRO A 138 -28.15 -3.29 10.18
N ASP A 139 -27.94 -2.69 11.33
CA ASP A 139 -28.65 -1.49 11.81
C ASP A 139 -28.07 -0.17 11.26
N GLY A 140 -27.04 -0.24 10.43
CA GLY A 140 -26.37 0.91 9.84
C GLY A 140 -25.28 1.54 10.72
N SER A 141 -25.12 1.12 11.96
CA SER A 141 -24.02 1.56 12.82
C SER A 141 -22.68 1.06 12.29
N THR A 142 -21.59 1.80 12.57
CA THR A 142 -20.24 1.41 12.14
C THR A 142 -19.41 0.95 13.33
N PHE A 143 -18.59 -0.08 13.12
CA PHE A 143 -17.60 -0.54 14.08
C PHE A 143 -16.25 -0.81 13.40
N THR A 144 -15.16 -0.77 14.18
CA THR A 144 -13.84 -1.16 13.74
C THR A 144 -13.46 -2.47 14.43
N LYS A 145 -12.86 -3.39 13.71
CA LYS A 145 -12.20 -4.57 14.29
C LYS A 145 -10.72 -4.32 14.40
N ASP A 146 -10.17 -4.61 15.57
CA ASP A 146 -8.75 -4.61 15.79
C ASP A 146 -8.06 -5.50 14.82
N GLY A 147 -7.55 -5.60 13.98
CA GLY A 147 -7.01 -6.57 13.03
C GLY A 147 -7.32 -6.28 11.56
N ASP A 148 -8.27 -5.40 11.31
CA ASP A 148 -8.60 -4.96 9.95
C ASP A 148 -7.96 -3.61 9.62
N ASN A 149 -7.19 -3.06 10.56
CA ASN A 149 -6.40 -1.86 10.34
C ASN A 149 -5.28 -2.14 9.31
N MET A 150 -5.02 -1.18 8.48
CA MET A 150 -4.03 -1.28 7.41
C MET A 150 -3.04 -0.13 7.51
N LEU A 151 -1.75 -0.44 7.59
CA LEU A 151 -0.71 0.54 7.33
C LEU A 151 -0.64 0.74 5.82
N LEU A 152 -0.86 1.95 5.35
CA LEU A 152 -0.84 2.26 3.93
C LEU A 152 0.60 2.28 3.40
N GLY A 153 0.75 1.93 2.13
CA GLY A 153 2.03 1.60 1.51
C GLY A 153 3.13 2.64 1.66
N ASN A 154 2.80 3.91 1.58
CA ASN A 154 3.73 5.01 1.83
C ASN A 154 3.96 5.15 3.34
N ALA A 155 5.00 4.51 3.82
CA ALA A 155 5.30 4.37 5.24
C ALA A 155 6.81 4.21 5.49
N VAL A 156 7.20 4.35 6.75
CA VAL A 156 8.57 4.06 7.21
C VAL A 156 8.66 2.61 7.65
N TYR A 157 9.68 1.94 7.16
CA TYR A 157 10.01 0.53 7.37
C TYR A 157 11.32 0.38 8.12
N PRO A 158 11.48 -0.70 8.90
CA PRO A 158 12.76 -0.99 9.56
C PRO A 158 13.80 -1.47 8.55
N PRO A 159 15.09 -1.37 8.89
CA PRO A 159 16.15 -2.01 8.12
C PRO A 159 16.06 -3.54 8.22
N MET A 160 16.75 -4.25 7.32
CA MET A 160 16.88 -5.71 7.34
C MET A 160 15.55 -6.47 7.35
N LEU A 161 14.55 -5.93 6.64
CA LEU A 161 13.17 -6.43 6.71
C LEU A 161 13.04 -7.88 6.19
N SER A 162 13.85 -8.29 5.19
CA SER A 162 13.83 -9.67 4.67
C SER A 162 14.42 -10.70 5.65
N ARG A 163 15.16 -10.24 6.65
CA ARG A 163 15.72 -11.12 7.71
C ARG A 163 14.72 -11.38 8.84
N ASP A 164 13.57 -10.72 8.86
CA ASP A 164 12.50 -11.03 9.81
C ASP A 164 11.90 -12.40 9.52
N GLN A 165 11.98 -13.31 10.50
CA GLN A 165 11.55 -14.71 10.37
C GLN A 165 10.09 -14.88 9.96
N ASN A 166 9.24 -13.88 10.19
CA ASN A 166 7.83 -13.92 9.83
C ASN A 166 7.56 -13.28 8.47
N ILE A 167 8.39 -12.33 8.06
CA ILE A 167 8.25 -11.60 6.78
C ILE A 167 8.97 -12.33 5.65
N ALA A 168 10.15 -12.84 5.88
CA ALA A 168 10.96 -13.54 4.88
C ALA A 168 10.19 -14.60 4.07
N PRO A 169 9.40 -15.52 4.68
CA PRO A 169 8.65 -16.51 3.92
C PRO A 169 7.58 -15.91 3.01
N LEU A 170 7.03 -14.75 3.39
CA LEU A 170 5.98 -14.08 2.62
C LEU A 170 6.53 -13.28 1.45
N LEU A 171 7.79 -12.83 1.54
CA LEU A 171 8.46 -12.16 0.43
C LEU A 171 8.64 -13.10 -0.76
N THR A 172 8.78 -14.40 -0.54
CA THR A 172 8.89 -15.37 -1.64
C THR A 172 7.63 -15.42 -2.51
N ASP A 173 6.46 -15.19 -1.91
CA ASP A 173 5.17 -15.25 -2.59
C ASP A 173 4.77 -13.91 -3.24
N LEU A 174 5.37 -12.80 -2.77
CA LEU A 174 5.07 -11.48 -3.30
C LEU A 174 5.64 -11.30 -4.72
N GLY A 175 4.76 -11.24 -5.70
CA GLY A 175 5.13 -10.91 -7.06
C GLY A 175 5.87 -12.00 -7.83
N TYR A 176 5.73 -13.27 -7.45
CA TYR A 176 6.36 -14.38 -8.16
C TYR A 176 5.92 -14.46 -9.63
N PRO A 177 6.82 -14.86 -10.56
CA PRO A 177 6.50 -14.90 -11.99
C PRO A 177 5.49 -15.98 -12.40
N ASP A 178 5.10 -16.89 -11.51
CA ASP A 178 3.99 -17.81 -11.79
C ASP A 178 2.67 -17.03 -11.77
N PRO A 179 1.99 -16.88 -12.92
CA PRO A 179 0.70 -16.21 -12.98
C PRO A 179 -0.37 -16.85 -12.09
N ARG A 180 -0.08 -18.00 -11.49
CA ARG A 180 -0.95 -18.72 -10.55
C ARG A 180 -0.59 -18.47 -9.08
N SER A 181 0.54 -17.84 -8.78
CA SER A 181 0.98 -17.52 -7.41
C SER A 181 0.76 -16.04 -7.10
N HIS A 182 -0.46 -15.59 -7.16
CA HIS A 182 -0.80 -14.20 -6.81
C HIS A 182 -0.87 -14.06 -5.29
N ALA A 183 -0.06 -13.18 -4.72
CA ALA A 183 -0.53 -12.48 -3.55
C ALA A 183 -1.82 -11.77 -4.01
N PRO A 184 -3.00 -12.14 -3.53
CA PRO A 184 -4.27 -11.64 -4.05
C PRO A 184 -4.49 -10.16 -3.72
N ASP A 185 -3.55 -9.54 -3.02
CA ASP A 185 -3.64 -8.20 -2.46
C ASP A 185 -2.33 -7.43 -2.65
N PRO A 186 -2.34 -6.10 -2.66
CA PRO A 186 -1.15 -5.27 -2.51
C PRO A 186 -0.35 -5.68 -1.27
N TRP A 187 0.98 -5.52 -1.32
CA TRP A 187 1.89 -5.98 -0.26
C TRP A 187 1.58 -5.37 1.12
N ASP A 188 1.09 -4.15 1.21
CA ASP A 188 0.68 -3.47 2.44
C ASP A 188 -0.55 -4.11 3.07
N VAL A 189 -1.49 -4.60 2.25
CA VAL A 189 -2.64 -5.41 2.70
C VAL A 189 -2.20 -6.82 3.07
N TYR A 190 -1.33 -7.42 2.27
CA TYR A 190 -0.86 -8.79 2.46
C TYR A 190 -0.03 -8.96 3.74
N LEU A 191 0.86 -8.00 4.03
CA LEU A 191 1.74 -8.02 5.20
C LEU A 191 1.14 -7.34 6.44
N ARG A 192 -0.04 -6.73 6.34
CA ARG A 192 -0.63 -5.91 7.42
C ARG A 192 -0.59 -6.56 8.80
N TRP A 193 -0.96 -7.81 8.89
CA TRP A 193 -1.01 -8.57 10.15
C TRP A 193 0.34 -8.65 10.85
N LEU A 194 1.38 -8.92 10.07
CA LEU A 194 2.73 -9.02 10.61
C LEU A 194 3.23 -7.65 11.05
N MET A 195 2.98 -6.62 10.25
CA MET A 195 3.37 -5.25 10.60
C MET A 195 2.70 -4.82 11.91
N PHE A 196 1.39 -5.00 12.04
CA PHE A 196 0.67 -4.64 13.27
C PHE A 196 1.13 -5.44 14.48
N ARG A 197 1.41 -6.71 14.30
CA ARG A 197 1.92 -7.56 15.37
C ARG A 197 3.32 -7.16 15.86
N ARG A 198 4.16 -6.67 14.98
CA ARG A 198 5.49 -6.15 15.30
C ARG A 198 5.42 -4.76 15.93
N GLY A 199 4.40 -4.04 15.66
CA GLY A 199 4.11 -2.70 16.16
C GLY A 199 4.14 -1.64 15.07
N VAL A 200 3.01 -0.96 14.92
CA VAL A 200 2.83 0.16 13.98
C VAL A 200 2.55 1.43 14.78
N ALA A 201 3.22 2.50 14.43
CA ALA A 201 2.87 3.85 14.88
C ALA A 201 1.97 4.50 13.82
N ASN A 202 0.75 4.86 14.21
CA ASN A 202 -0.09 5.70 13.37
C ASN A 202 0.43 7.14 13.43
N SER A 203 0.74 7.71 12.28
CA SER A 203 1.30 9.06 12.19
C SER A 203 0.41 9.99 11.38
N MET A 204 0.09 11.13 11.95
CA MET A 204 -0.59 12.22 11.25
C MET A 204 0.35 13.01 10.33
N LEU A 205 1.66 12.79 10.44
CA LEU A 205 2.66 13.43 9.56
C LEU A 205 2.64 12.87 8.15
N LEU A 206 2.29 11.58 8.00
CA LEU A 206 2.09 10.89 6.74
C LEU A 206 0.59 10.75 6.50
N ARG A 207 0.07 11.37 5.45
CA ARG A 207 -1.35 11.27 5.10
C ARG A 207 -1.51 10.63 3.74
N ASP A 208 -2.38 9.67 3.70
CA ASP A 208 -2.71 8.95 2.48
C ASP A 208 -4.13 9.31 2.07
N HIS A 209 -4.23 9.94 0.91
CA HIS A 209 -5.48 10.35 0.27
C HIS A 209 -5.62 9.70 -1.11
N TRP A 210 -5.14 8.46 -1.24
CA TRP A 210 -4.95 7.73 -2.50
C TRP A 210 -6.14 7.74 -3.47
N LYS A 211 -7.32 7.97 -2.97
CA LYS A 211 -8.51 8.00 -3.82
C LYS A 211 -8.76 9.35 -4.47
N THR A 212 -8.13 10.45 -4.01
CA THR A 212 -8.96 11.63 -4.08
C THR A 212 -8.33 12.98 -4.17
N GLN A 213 -7.05 13.14 -4.37
CA GLN A 213 -6.56 14.51 -4.51
C GLN A 213 -6.59 14.97 -5.96
N LYS A 214 -7.63 15.71 -6.28
CA LYS A 214 -7.67 16.56 -7.48
C LYS A 214 -7.86 18.02 -7.08
N TYR A 215 -7.31 18.88 -7.90
CA TYR A 215 -7.56 20.32 -7.80
C TYR A 215 -7.21 20.95 -6.45
N ALA A 216 -6.06 20.55 -5.88
CA ALA A 216 -5.55 21.24 -4.71
C ALA A 216 -5.34 22.73 -5.00
N ARG A 217 -5.77 23.59 -4.08
CA ARG A 217 -5.62 25.04 -4.17
C ARG A 217 -5.41 25.66 -2.81
N LYS A 218 -4.87 26.88 -2.77
CA LYS A 218 -4.76 27.65 -1.52
C LYS A 218 -6.03 28.47 -1.31
N GLU A 219 -6.66 28.27 -0.16
CA GLU A 219 -7.79 29.09 0.31
C GLU A 219 -7.51 29.58 1.73
N LYS A 220 -7.54 30.90 1.94
CA LYS A 220 -7.33 31.51 3.27
C LYS A 220 -6.12 30.98 4.04
N GLY A 221 -5.03 30.67 3.32
CA GLY A 221 -3.79 30.15 3.92
C GLY A 221 -3.75 28.62 4.14
N GLN A 222 -4.84 27.93 3.89
CA GLN A 222 -4.91 26.46 3.92
C GLN A 222 -4.83 25.88 2.52
N ILE A 223 -4.37 24.64 2.41
CA ILE A 223 -4.47 23.87 1.18
C ILE A 223 -5.73 23.00 1.27
N VAL A 224 -6.63 23.25 0.34
CA VAL A 224 -7.87 22.47 0.16
C VAL A 224 -7.79 21.68 -1.13
N PHE A 225 -8.49 20.55 -1.20
CA PHE A 225 -8.55 19.71 -2.38
C PHE A 225 -9.96 19.14 -2.55
N GLN A 226 -10.29 18.77 -3.77
CA GLN A 226 -11.56 18.11 -4.09
C GLN A 226 -11.40 16.58 -3.96
N SER A 227 -12.36 15.94 -3.33
CA SER A 227 -12.43 14.48 -3.28
C SER A 227 -12.80 13.92 -4.65
N CYS A 228 -12.19 12.77 -5.05
CA CYS A 228 -12.60 12.09 -6.29
C CYS A 228 -13.82 11.18 -6.09
N ASP A 229 -14.10 10.78 -4.86
CA ASP A 229 -15.22 9.90 -4.54
C ASP A 229 -16.53 10.69 -4.39
N ASP A 230 -16.43 11.97 -4.05
CA ASP A 230 -17.53 12.91 -3.94
C ASP A 230 -17.05 14.29 -4.39
N GLU A 231 -17.48 14.71 -5.58
CA GLU A 231 -17.04 15.97 -6.17
C GLU A 231 -17.47 17.19 -5.37
N ASP A 232 -18.44 17.05 -4.48
CA ASP A 232 -18.91 18.09 -3.57
C ASP A 232 -18.13 18.11 -2.24
N GLU A 233 -17.32 17.07 -1.95
CA GLU A 233 -16.54 17.00 -0.73
C GLU A 233 -15.20 17.74 -0.90
N ILE A 234 -15.03 18.79 -0.11
CA ILE A 234 -13.75 19.53 -0.01
C ILE A 234 -12.98 19.03 1.21
N GLY A 235 -11.86 18.39 0.97
CA GLY A 235 -10.89 18.04 2.00
C GLY A 235 -9.93 19.18 2.31
N VAL A 236 -9.37 19.19 3.50
CA VAL A 236 -8.32 20.11 3.94
C VAL A 236 -7.10 19.30 4.32
N ILE A 237 -5.91 19.76 3.89
CA ILE A 237 -4.67 19.14 4.34
C ILE A 237 -4.44 19.52 5.80
N GLU A 238 -4.28 18.51 6.63
CA GLU A 238 -4.06 18.65 8.06
C GLU A 238 -2.79 19.45 8.34
N SER A 239 -2.85 20.31 9.35
CA SER A 239 -1.73 21.21 9.69
C SER A 239 -0.48 20.45 10.14
N GLU A 240 -0.61 19.27 10.69
CA GLU A 240 0.51 18.42 11.12
C GLU A 240 1.19 17.70 9.95
N ALA A 241 0.46 17.43 8.87
CA ALA A 241 0.98 16.67 7.75
C ALA A 241 2.23 17.31 7.16
N VAL A 242 3.21 16.48 6.87
CA VAL A 242 4.46 16.87 6.21
C VAL A 242 4.68 16.16 4.89
N LEU A 243 4.03 15.00 4.71
CA LEU A 243 4.03 14.22 3.47
C LEU A 243 2.63 13.73 3.15
N ILE A 244 2.18 13.97 1.94
CA ILE A 244 0.86 13.61 1.44
C ILE A 244 1.03 12.65 0.27
N HIS A 245 0.28 11.54 0.25
CA HIS A 245 0.19 10.61 -0.87
C HIS A 245 -1.15 10.75 -1.61
N GLY A 246 -1.15 10.45 -2.90
CA GLY A 246 -2.34 10.48 -3.75
C GLY A 246 -2.49 11.75 -4.60
N CYS A 247 -1.40 12.52 -4.78
CA CYS A 247 -1.38 13.79 -5.54
C CYS A 247 -1.33 13.55 -7.06
N LYS A 248 -2.20 12.72 -7.58
CA LYS A 248 -2.12 12.16 -8.94
C LYS A 248 -2.26 13.18 -10.09
N ASP A 249 -2.95 14.28 -9.87
CA ASP A 249 -3.08 15.36 -10.87
C ASP A 249 -1.95 16.39 -10.80
N GLY A 250 -1.05 16.27 -9.82
CA GLY A 250 0.07 17.17 -9.60
C GLY A 250 -0.29 18.57 -9.10
N SER A 251 -1.57 18.87 -8.82
CA SER A 251 -1.99 20.20 -8.38
C SER A 251 -1.32 20.62 -7.07
N LEU A 252 -1.21 19.70 -6.11
CA LEU A 252 -0.54 19.97 -4.85
C LEU A 252 0.96 20.27 -5.05
N HIS A 253 1.64 19.51 -5.91
CA HIS A 253 3.05 19.77 -6.23
C HIS A 253 3.24 21.19 -6.79
N ARG A 254 2.37 21.60 -7.74
CA ARG A 254 2.43 22.96 -8.33
C ARG A 254 2.26 24.05 -7.28
N ILE A 255 1.40 23.85 -6.29
CA ILE A 255 1.25 24.76 -5.14
C ILE A 255 2.57 24.87 -4.36
N ILE A 256 3.23 23.75 -4.09
CA ILE A 256 4.47 23.72 -3.32
C ILE A 256 5.63 24.36 -4.09
N ILE A 257 5.71 24.12 -5.40
CA ILE A 257 6.71 24.70 -6.28
C ILE A 257 6.47 26.21 -6.49
N GLY A 258 5.28 26.72 -6.15
CA GLY A 258 4.93 28.13 -6.35
C GLY A 258 4.52 28.46 -7.78
N VAL A 259 4.21 27.46 -8.59
CA VAL A 259 3.63 27.67 -9.93
C VAL A 259 2.15 27.97 -9.78
N ALA A 260 1.73 29.17 -10.13
CA ALA A 260 0.33 29.54 -10.13
C ALA A 260 -0.44 28.65 -11.13
N GLU A 261 -1.45 27.93 -10.66
CA GLU A 261 -2.40 27.32 -11.58
C GLU A 261 -3.31 28.41 -12.15
N GLU A 262 -3.38 28.49 -13.47
CA GLU A 262 -4.58 29.07 -14.07
C GLU A 262 -5.77 28.16 -13.68
N PRO A 263 -6.84 28.73 -13.08
CA PRO A 263 -8.00 27.91 -12.74
C PRO A 263 -8.54 27.30 -14.05
N LYS A 264 -8.27 26.01 -14.27
CA LYS A 264 -8.99 25.27 -15.31
C LYS A 264 -10.45 25.46 -15.00
N LYS A 265 -11.16 26.24 -15.82
CA LYS A 265 -12.62 26.30 -15.77
C LYS A 265 -13.11 24.87 -15.75
N MET A 266 -13.72 24.48 -14.64
CA MET A 266 -14.42 23.19 -14.55
C MET A 266 -15.30 23.13 -15.80
N ALA A 267 -15.04 22.15 -16.66
CA ALA A 267 -15.96 21.84 -17.73
C ALA A 267 -17.29 21.52 -17.06
N THR A 268 -18.29 22.35 -17.28
CA THR A 268 -19.66 22.06 -16.84
C THR A 268 -19.96 20.63 -17.25
N PRO A 269 -20.36 19.74 -16.35
CA PRO A 269 -20.68 18.37 -16.73
C PRO A 269 -21.63 18.39 -17.93
N PRO A 270 -21.42 17.62 -18.98
CA PRO A 270 -22.38 17.55 -20.07
C PRO A 270 -23.74 17.18 -19.45
N ALA A 271 -24.78 17.93 -19.80
CA ALA A 271 -26.12 17.67 -19.34
C ALA A 271 -26.41 16.16 -19.47
N PRO A 272 -26.99 15.53 -18.43
CA PRO A 272 -27.24 14.10 -18.47
C PRO A 272 -28.03 13.77 -19.73
N ALA A 273 -27.49 12.83 -20.53
CA ALA A 273 -28.19 12.32 -21.69
C ALA A 273 -29.58 11.82 -21.28
N PRO A 274 -30.64 12.13 -22.04
CA PRO A 274 -31.98 11.65 -21.69
C PRO A 274 -31.94 10.14 -21.52
N ALA A 275 -32.53 9.67 -20.41
CA ALA A 275 -32.55 8.26 -20.06
C ALA A 275 -33.07 7.44 -21.24
N PRO A 276 -32.39 6.36 -21.64
CA PRO A 276 -32.92 5.48 -22.70
C PRO A 276 -34.26 4.89 -22.23
N ALA A 277 -35.21 4.89 -23.14
CA ALA A 277 -36.52 4.28 -22.89
C ALA A 277 -36.36 2.85 -22.35
N PRO A 278 -37.17 2.41 -21.40
CA PRO A 278 -37.03 1.08 -20.81
C PRO A 278 -37.22 0.00 -21.91
N ALA A 279 -36.19 -0.84 -22.00
CA ALA A 279 -36.26 -1.98 -22.94
C ALA A 279 -37.37 -2.95 -22.50
N PRO A 280 -38.07 -3.61 -23.45
CA PRO A 280 -39.13 -4.54 -23.13
C PRO A 280 -38.58 -5.72 -22.31
N VAL A 281 -39.25 -6.01 -21.21
CA VAL A 281 -38.91 -7.13 -20.30
C VAL A 281 -39.14 -8.46 -21.03
N VAL A 282 -38.08 -9.07 -21.53
CA VAL A 282 -38.13 -10.44 -22.02
C VAL A 282 -38.08 -11.41 -20.85
N LYS A 283 -39.20 -12.07 -20.56
CA LYS A 283 -39.24 -13.16 -19.57
C LYS A 283 -38.40 -14.34 -20.09
N SER A 284 -37.23 -14.52 -19.53
CA SER A 284 -36.40 -15.69 -19.81
C SER A 284 -36.95 -16.93 -19.09
N ALA A 285 -37.11 -18.00 -19.85
CA ALA A 285 -37.48 -19.31 -19.35
C ALA A 285 -36.38 -19.91 -18.49
N PRO A 286 -36.71 -20.75 -17.46
CA PRO A 286 -35.73 -21.35 -16.58
C PRO A 286 -34.81 -22.32 -17.34
N ARG A 287 -33.49 -22.17 -17.18
CA ARG A 287 -32.49 -23.10 -17.71
C ARG A 287 -32.51 -24.43 -16.94
N PRO A 288 -32.36 -25.57 -17.58
CA PRO A 288 -32.23 -26.85 -16.89
C PRO A 288 -30.91 -26.93 -16.17
N ILE A 289 -30.95 -27.50 -14.96
CA ILE A 289 -29.82 -27.77 -14.09
C ILE A 289 -28.96 -28.85 -14.76
N GLN A 290 -27.72 -28.49 -15.17
CA GLN A 290 -26.75 -29.45 -15.62
C GLN A 290 -26.11 -30.20 -14.44
N GLU A 291 -26.07 -31.50 -14.56
CA GLU A 291 -25.42 -32.44 -13.64
C GLU A 291 -23.95 -32.08 -13.41
N VAL A 292 -23.55 -32.03 -12.14
CA VAL A 292 -22.18 -31.74 -11.72
C VAL A 292 -21.31 -32.97 -11.99
N GLN A 293 -20.51 -32.88 -13.05
CA GLN A 293 -19.43 -33.86 -13.28
C GLN A 293 -18.34 -33.68 -12.22
N SER A 294 -17.81 -34.79 -11.73
CA SER A 294 -16.75 -34.89 -10.74
C SER A 294 -15.52 -34.07 -11.13
N LEU A 295 -15.19 -33.09 -10.28
CA LEU A 295 -14.07 -32.17 -10.46
C LEU A 295 -12.71 -32.88 -10.27
N PRO A 296 -11.71 -32.59 -11.14
CA PRO A 296 -10.35 -33.08 -10.98
C PRO A 296 -9.66 -32.43 -9.76
N ALA A 297 -8.56 -33.05 -9.32
CA ALA A 297 -7.80 -32.63 -8.14
C ALA A 297 -7.51 -31.12 -8.10
N LEU A 298 -7.87 -30.47 -7.00
CA LEU A 298 -7.84 -29.03 -6.79
C LEU A 298 -6.47 -28.41 -7.09
N PRO A 299 -6.43 -27.24 -7.79
CA PRO A 299 -5.21 -26.50 -8.10
C PRO A 299 -4.46 -26.04 -6.82
N LEU A 300 -3.16 -25.81 -6.94
CA LEU A 300 -2.27 -25.28 -5.87
C LEU A 300 -2.82 -24.01 -5.18
N ASP A 301 -3.61 -23.25 -5.89
CA ASP A 301 -4.24 -22.00 -5.49
C ASP A 301 -5.21 -22.14 -4.30
N GLU A 302 -5.97 -23.21 -4.24
CA GLU A 302 -6.92 -23.46 -3.15
C GLU A 302 -6.22 -23.86 -1.84
N ARG A 303 -5.07 -24.50 -1.92
CA ARG A 303 -4.25 -24.81 -0.74
C ARG A 303 -3.64 -23.55 -0.13
N HIS A 304 -3.22 -22.62 -0.96
CA HIS A 304 -2.67 -21.35 -0.52
C HIS A 304 -3.75 -20.49 0.17
N THR A 305 -4.92 -20.36 -0.43
CA THR A 305 -6.06 -19.65 0.17
C THR A 305 -6.48 -20.24 1.52
N LYS A 306 -6.50 -21.57 1.65
CA LYS A 306 -6.79 -22.24 2.91
C LYS A 306 -5.71 -21.97 3.96
N TYR A 307 -4.44 -22.02 3.56
CA TYR A 307 -3.30 -21.72 4.43
C TYR A 307 -3.39 -20.30 5.00
N GLN A 308 -3.64 -19.31 4.14
CA GLN A 308 -3.79 -17.91 4.53
C GLN A 308 -4.98 -17.69 5.48
N LYS A 309 -6.12 -18.28 5.21
CA LYS A 309 -7.30 -18.17 6.08
C LYS A 309 -7.00 -18.71 7.49
N VAL A 310 -6.37 -19.87 7.58
CA VAL A 310 -5.99 -20.49 8.87
C VAL A 310 -4.94 -19.64 9.58
N LEU A 311 -3.91 -19.18 8.87
CA LEU A 311 -2.88 -18.29 9.41
C LEU A 311 -3.47 -17.02 9.99
N GLN A 312 -4.28 -16.31 9.20
CA GLN A 312 -4.95 -15.09 9.64
C GLN A 312 -5.78 -15.31 10.90
N TYR A 313 -6.58 -16.35 10.90
CA TYR A 313 -7.44 -16.65 12.03
C TYR A 313 -6.65 -16.92 13.31
N VAL A 314 -5.63 -17.77 13.24
CA VAL A 314 -4.83 -18.17 14.41
C VAL A 314 -3.97 -17.01 14.93
N LEU A 315 -3.50 -16.13 14.03
CA LEU A 315 -2.75 -14.93 14.41
C LEU A 315 -3.61 -13.86 15.07
N SER A 316 -4.88 -13.72 14.65
CA SER A 316 -5.78 -12.68 15.17
C SER A 316 -6.46 -13.02 16.49
N SER A 317 -6.57 -14.29 16.82
CA SER A 317 -7.51 -14.76 17.84
C SER A 317 -6.87 -15.25 19.15
N GLY A 318 -5.54 -15.20 19.31
CA GLY A 318 -4.86 -15.63 20.54
C GLY A 318 -5.06 -17.13 20.85
N ASN A 319 -5.61 -17.45 22.02
CA ASN A 319 -5.95 -18.82 22.39
C ASN A 319 -7.21 -19.31 21.67
N VAL A 320 -7.07 -20.17 20.67
CA VAL A 320 -8.15 -20.59 19.76
C VAL A 320 -8.42 -22.07 19.86
N ARG A 321 -9.69 -22.46 19.74
CA ARG A 321 -10.07 -23.86 19.57
C ARG A 321 -10.08 -24.24 18.09
N LEU A 322 -9.65 -25.46 17.77
CA LEU A 322 -9.69 -26.03 16.42
C LEU A 322 -11.08 -25.93 15.78
N SER A 323 -12.16 -26.14 16.58
CA SER A 323 -13.53 -26.01 16.11
C SER A 323 -13.87 -24.61 15.59
N ASN A 324 -13.34 -23.57 16.25
CA ASN A 324 -13.57 -22.18 15.84
C ASN A 324 -12.82 -21.85 14.55
N VAL A 325 -11.55 -22.33 14.42
CA VAL A 325 -10.80 -22.17 13.17
C VAL A 325 -11.55 -22.78 11.99
N VAL A 326 -12.07 -23.99 12.15
CA VAL A 326 -12.84 -24.69 11.10
C VAL A 326 -14.13 -23.93 10.77
N ALA A 327 -14.87 -23.49 11.79
CA ALA A 327 -16.16 -22.80 11.60
C ALA A 327 -16.00 -21.44 10.88
N ASP A 328 -15.01 -20.64 11.31
CA ASP A 328 -14.88 -19.26 10.87
C ASP A 328 -14.10 -19.16 9.54
N THR A 329 -13.08 -20.00 9.34
CA THR A 329 -12.32 -19.99 8.09
C THR A 329 -12.99 -20.74 6.94
N LYS A 330 -13.99 -21.59 7.22
CA LYS A 330 -14.61 -22.52 6.27
C LYS A 330 -13.61 -23.53 5.67
N VAL A 331 -12.46 -23.71 6.29
CA VAL A 331 -11.44 -24.69 5.87
C VAL A 331 -11.72 -26.02 6.57
N SER A 332 -11.58 -27.14 5.85
CA SER A 332 -11.87 -28.46 6.43
C SER A 332 -10.97 -28.75 7.64
N LYS A 333 -11.48 -29.48 8.63
CA LYS A 333 -10.70 -29.90 9.80
C LYS A 333 -9.40 -30.60 9.41
N LYS A 334 -9.43 -31.44 8.38
CA LYS A 334 -8.27 -32.14 7.83
C LYS A 334 -7.19 -31.17 7.33
N ASP A 335 -7.61 -30.15 6.58
CA ASP A 335 -6.69 -29.15 6.05
C ASP A 335 -6.13 -28.26 7.16
N VAL A 336 -6.96 -27.83 8.12
CA VAL A 336 -6.49 -27.05 9.29
C VAL A 336 -5.46 -27.83 10.08
N MET A 337 -5.70 -29.13 10.35
CA MET A 337 -4.74 -29.98 11.06
C MET A 337 -3.42 -30.19 10.30
N ALA A 338 -3.44 -30.15 8.97
CA ALA A 338 -2.23 -30.25 8.14
C ALA A 338 -1.46 -28.90 8.07
N ILE A 339 -2.16 -27.77 8.20
CA ILE A 339 -1.61 -26.42 8.13
C ILE A 339 -0.96 -25.99 9.45
N LEU A 340 -1.62 -26.19 10.58
CA LEU A 340 -1.18 -25.69 11.89
C LEU A 340 0.26 -26.06 12.26
N PRO A 341 0.74 -27.31 12.07
CA PRO A 341 2.13 -27.66 12.37
C PRO A 341 3.15 -26.91 11.52
N LYS A 342 2.80 -26.61 10.25
CA LYS A 342 3.65 -25.83 9.33
C LYS A 342 3.76 -24.37 9.76
N LEU A 343 2.75 -23.87 10.47
CA LEU A 343 2.72 -22.53 11.07
C LEU A 343 3.38 -22.46 12.46
N GLY A 344 3.97 -23.58 12.94
CA GLY A 344 4.57 -23.62 14.26
C GLY A 344 3.56 -23.71 15.42
N TYR A 345 2.36 -24.21 15.16
CA TYR A 345 1.33 -24.43 16.16
C TYR A 345 1.12 -25.93 16.45
N ARG A 346 0.67 -26.23 17.66
CA ARG A 346 0.26 -27.57 18.06
C ARG A 346 -1.16 -27.56 18.61
N ILE A 347 -1.85 -28.69 18.48
CA ILE A 347 -3.17 -28.87 19.06
C ILE A 347 -2.99 -29.62 20.40
N LYS A 348 -3.41 -28.98 21.48
CA LYS A 348 -3.45 -29.56 22.83
C LYS A 348 -4.70 -30.45 23.01
N SER A 349 -4.73 -31.18 24.14
CA SER A 349 -5.93 -31.86 24.63
C SER A 349 -7.12 -30.88 24.66
N ALA A 350 -8.30 -31.36 24.34
CA ALA A 350 -9.53 -30.56 24.18
C ALA A 350 -9.54 -29.58 22.97
N GLY A 351 -8.64 -29.73 21.99
CA GLY A 351 -8.67 -29.00 20.73
C GLY A 351 -8.18 -27.56 20.79
N TRP A 352 -7.50 -27.15 21.85
CA TRP A 352 -6.86 -25.85 21.93
C TRP A 352 -5.60 -25.80 21.07
N ILE A 353 -5.39 -24.68 20.38
CA ILE A 353 -4.24 -24.42 19.54
C ILE A 353 -3.26 -23.54 20.31
N ASP A 354 -2.00 -23.94 20.34
CA ASP A 354 -0.93 -23.24 21.04
C ASP A 354 0.31 -23.12 20.13
N LYS A 355 1.05 -22.05 20.26
CA LYS A 355 2.33 -21.88 19.55
C LYS A 355 3.35 -22.86 20.15
N LYS A 356 4.11 -23.55 19.29
CA LYS A 356 5.22 -24.41 19.72
C LYS A 356 6.35 -23.59 20.31
#